data_ae8b69181e9c9c483b13af7d2a57a1cd
#
_entry.id   ae8b69181e9c9c483b13af7d2a57a1cd
#
_cell.length_a   1.000
_cell.length_b   1.000
_cell.length_c   1.000
_cell.angle_alpha   90.00
_cell.angle_beta   90.00
_cell.angle_gamma   90.00
#
_symmetry.space_group_name_H-M   'P 1'
#
loop_
_entity.id
_entity.type
_entity.pdbx_description
1 polymer ?
#
loop_
_entity_poly.entity_id
_entity_poly.type
_entity_poly.pdbx_seq_one_letter_code
_entity_poly.pdbx_strand_id
1 'polypeptide(L)'
;MNILKVSIGLALATLMTSAQASTLNQARSIENKSNTASAVSQSKIDKSAEATLTYKAEIEQLQEEVKNLAVYRNHLAGLVNSQQQEMTNLNSQIETIKDTRQGVVPLMYKMLSGLTLLVEQDKPIKISERQQRIEKLEHMMTRADVSDAEKYRRILEAYQIEMDYGTKLGTYQTQITVENDELIDADMLHLGRMSLLARRLDSSQYWSWNTYNNQWALLDSSFNDELAKAYSVAYKQVAPSLLTLPVSLSLKEVK
;
A
#
# COMPACT_ATOMS: atom_id res chain seq x y z
N MET A 1 38.28 -99.41 -87.96
CA MET A 1 38.75 -99.22 -86.54
C MET A 1 38.82 -97.72 -86.09
N ASN A 2 38.51 -96.77 -86.94
CA ASN A 2 38.61 -95.33 -86.54
C ASN A 2 37.29 -94.66 -86.14
N ILE A 3 36.10 -95.19 -86.50
CA ILE A 3 34.80 -94.64 -86.08
C ILE A 3 34.47 -94.81 -84.61
N LEU A 4 34.91 -95.98 -84.00
CA LEU A 4 34.71 -96.26 -82.59
C LEU A 4 35.49 -95.34 -81.64
N LYS A 5 36.68 -94.95 -82.04
CA LYS A 5 37.55 -93.98 -81.26
C LYS A 5 37.04 -92.58 -81.31
N VAL A 6 36.40 -92.16 -82.38
CA VAL A 6 35.84 -90.78 -82.48
C VAL A 6 34.54 -90.67 -81.64
N SER A 7 33.70 -91.73 -81.63
CA SER A 7 32.47 -91.74 -80.84
C SER A 7 32.76 -91.81 -79.32
N ILE A 8 33.83 -92.48 -78.83
CA ILE A 8 34.21 -92.43 -77.41
C ILE A 8 34.80 -91.07 -77.05
N GLY A 9 35.54 -90.43 -77.93
CA GLY A 9 36.06 -89.10 -77.66
C GLY A 9 34.93 -88.07 -77.57
N LEU A 10 33.92 -88.16 -78.38
CA LEU A 10 32.78 -87.22 -78.34
C LEU A 10 31.86 -87.43 -77.12
N ALA A 11 31.70 -88.70 -76.62
CA ALA A 11 30.97 -89.03 -75.43
C ALA A 11 31.70 -88.57 -74.18
N LEU A 12 33.04 -88.64 -74.12
CA LEU A 12 33.84 -88.14 -72.95
C LEU A 12 33.81 -86.61 -72.95
N ALA A 13 33.81 -85.91 -74.07
CA ALA A 13 33.73 -84.39 -74.12
C ALA A 13 32.37 -83.90 -73.60
N THR A 14 31.26 -84.61 -73.87
CA THR A 14 29.93 -84.24 -73.41
C THR A 14 29.74 -84.51 -71.94
N LEU A 15 30.41 -85.53 -71.35
CA LEU A 15 30.41 -85.79 -69.93
C LEU A 15 31.22 -84.70 -69.09
N MET A 16 32.27 -84.22 -69.67
CA MET A 16 33.06 -83.10 -69.03
C MET A 16 32.30 -81.79 -69.01
N THR A 17 31.49 -81.43 -70.03
CA THR A 17 30.70 -80.20 -70.05
C THR A 17 29.51 -80.24 -69.14
N SER A 18 28.91 -81.42 -68.82
CA SER A 18 27.82 -81.51 -67.86
C SER A 18 28.29 -81.38 -66.42
N ALA A 19 29.51 -81.80 -66.07
CA ALA A 19 30.08 -81.68 -64.78
C ALA A 19 30.44 -80.17 -64.46
N GLN A 20 30.90 -79.46 -65.42
CA GLN A 20 31.16 -77.98 -65.27
C GLN A 20 29.88 -77.15 -65.10
N ALA A 21 28.78 -77.48 -65.78
CA ALA A 21 27.50 -76.79 -65.65
C ALA A 21 26.87 -77.00 -64.24
N SER A 22 27.05 -78.21 -63.63
CA SER A 22 26.58 -78.48 -62.30
C SER A 22 27.37 -77.66 -61.20
N THR A 23 28.68 -77.59 -61.37
CA THR A 23 29.52 -76.80 -60.47
C THR A 23 29.27 -75.26 -60.61
N LEU A 24 29.01 -74.81 -61.82
CA LEU A 24 28.68 -73.36 -62.06
C LEU A 24 27.33 -72.97 -61.46
N ASN A 25 26.35 -73.89 -61.58
CA ASN A 25 25.03 -73.69 -60.96
C ASN A 25 25.09 -73.65 -59.41
N GLN A 26 25.92 -74.52 -58.82
CA GLN A 26 26.18 -74.55 -57.37
C GLN A 26 26.92 -73.29 -56.93
N ALA A 27 27.93 -72.85 -57.70
CA ALA A 27 28.63 -71.62 -57.40
C ALA A 27 27.67 -70.40 -57.45
N ARG A 28 26.82 -70.28 -58.46
CA ARG A 28 25.76 -69.22 -58.59
C ARG A 28 24.78 -69.30 -57.45
N SER A 29 24.38 -70.51 -56.98
CA SER A 29 23.48 -70.70 -55.84
C SER A 29 24.11 -70.20 -54.54
N ILE A 30 25.41 -70.51 -54.34
CA ILE A 30 26.15 -70.00 -53.16
C ILE A 30 26.32 -68.49 -53.22
N GLU A 31 26.67 -67.94 -54.35
CA GLU A 31 26.78 -66.51 -54.58
C GLU A 31 25.42 -65.79 -54.29
N ASN A 32 24.33 -66.29 -54.86
CA ASN A 32 22.99 -65.74 -54.60
C ASN A 32 22.61 -65.80 -53.10
N LYS A 33 22.92 -66.92 -52.40
CA LYS A 33 22.69 -67.06 -50.96
C LYS A 33 23.58 -66.11 -50.18
N SER A 34 24.82 -65.92 -50.57
CA SER A 34 25.74 -64.95 -49.93
C SER A 34 25.27 -63.51 -50.13
N ASN A 35 24.88 -63.18 -51.36
CA ASN A 35 24.37 -61.86 -51.69
C ASN A 35 23.06 -61.57 -50.92
N THR A 36 22.16 -62.54 -50.85
CA THR A 36 20.92 -62.39 -50.06
C THR A 36 21.21 -62.25 -48.59
N ALA A 37 22.10 -63.02 -48.03
CA ALA A 37 22.53 -62.93 -46.61
C ALA A 37 23.20 -61.58 -46.31
N SER A 38 24.05 -61.09 -47.25
CA SER A 38 24.68 -59.78 -47.17
C SER A 38 23.65 -58.64 -47.22
N ALA A 39 22.68 -58.74 -48.13
CA ALA A 39 21.60 -57.74 -48.22
C ALA A 39 20.74 -57.68 -46.94
N VAL A 40 20.41 -58.87 -46.36
CA VAL A 40 19.69 -58.91 -45.05
C VAL A 40 20.54 -58.37 -43.95
N SER A 41 21.84 -58.68 -43.90
CA SER A 41 22.75 -58.12 -42.90
C SER A 41 22.90 -56.62 -43.02
N GLN A 42 23.06 -56.13 -44.27
CA GLN A 42 23.10 -54.69 -44.51
C GLN A 42 21.81 -53.98 -44.07
N SER A 43 20.64 -54.53 -44.38
CA SER A 43 19.37 -53.98 -43.93
C SER A 43 19.23 -53.94 -42.42
N LYS A 44 19.77 -54.92 -41.70
CA LYS A 44 19.84 -54.90 -40.22
C LYS A 44 20.79 -53.82 -39.71
N ILE A 45 21.94 -53.63 -40.35
CA ILE A 45 22.91 -52.61 -39.99
C ILE A 45 22.30 -51.22 -40.21
N ASP A 46 21.66 -51.00 -41.36
CA ASP A 46 21.00 -49.75 -41.72
C ASP A 46 19.90 -49.37 -40.69
N LYS A 47 19.04 -50.35 -40.33
CA LYS A 47 18.01 -50.13 -39.31
C LYS A 47 18.60 -49.87 -37.93
N SER A 48 19.71 -50.56 -37.59
CA SER A 48 20.40 -50.33 -36.31
C SER A 48 21.07 -48.96 -36.28
N ALA A 49 21.64 -48.52 -37.41
CA ALA A 49 22.23 -47.19 -37.56
C ALA A 49 21.20 -46.08 -37.40
N GLU A 50 20.04 -46.22 -38.08
CA GLU A 50 18.92 -45.30 -38.00
C GLU A 50 18.36 -45.23 -36.56
N ALA A 51 18.13 -46.38 -35.88
CA ALA A 51 17.72 -46.44 -34.47
C ALA A 51 18.76 -45.79 -33.56
N THR A 52 20.04 -45.96 -33.83
CA THR A 52 21.12 -45.32 -33.05
C THR A 52 21.09 -43.81 -33.16
N LEU A 53 20.86 -43.26 -34.38
CA LEU A 53 20.74 -41.82 -34.58
C LEU A 53 19.50 -41.26 -33.88
N THR A 54 18.37 -41.96 -33.96
CA THR A 54 17.15 -41.58 -33.26
C THR A 54 17.33 -41.57 -31.76
N TYR A 55 17.89 -42.61 -31.17
CA TYR A 55 18.17 -42.66 -29.73
C TYR A 55 19.19 -41.62 -29.28
N LYS A 56 20.18 -41.31 -30.10
CA LYS A 56 21.13 -40.25 -29.82
C LYS A 56 20.45 -38.87 -29.73
N ALA A 57 19.60 -38.59 -30.69
CA ALA A 57 18.84 -37.34 -30.69
C ALA A 57 17.88 -37.25 -29.50
N GLU A 58 17.20 -38.35 -29.12
CA GLU A 58 16.33 -38.44 -27.97
C GLU A 58 17.13 -38.26 -26.64
N ILE A 59 18.31 -38.85 -26.54
CA ILE A 59 19.17 -38.66 -25.37
C ILE A 59 19.61 -37.21 -25.25
N GLU A 60 20.00 -36.55 -26.34
CA GLU A 60 20.42 -35.15 -26.34
C GLU A 60 19.23 -34.24 -25.93
N GLN A 61 18.04 -34.52 -26.43
CA GLN A 61 16.81 -33.77 -26.05
C GLN A 61 16.49 -33.96 -24.56
N LEU A 62 16.49 -35.21 -24.05
CA LEU A 62 16.23 -35.50 -22.65
C LEU A 62 17.28 -34.90 -21.71
N GLN A 63 18.53 -34.88 -22.12
CA GLN A 63 19.60 -34.22 -21.35
C GLN A 63 19.36 -32.72 -21.22
N GLU A 64 18.94 -32.03 -22.30
CA GLU A 64 18.62 -30.61 -22.27
C GLU A 64 17.36 -30.35 -21.42
N GLU A 65 16.36 -31.22 -21.50
CA GLU A 65 15.15 -31.11 -20.67
C GLU A 65 15.49 -31.28 -19.18
N VAL A 66 16.30 -32.25 -18.80
CA VAL A 66 16.77 -32.42 -17.41
C VAL A 66 17.53 -31.23 -16.91
N LYS A 67 18.38 -30.63 -17.75
CA LYS A 67 19.13 -29.41 -17.42
C LYS A 67 18.18 -28.23 -17.18
N ASN A 68 17.20 -28.04 -18.08
CA ASN A 68 16.21 -26.98 -17.96
C ASN A 68 15.33 -27.15 -16.71
N LEU A 69 14.91 -28.37 -16.42
CA LEU A 69 14.16 -28.70 -15.21
C LEU A 69 14.98 -28.45 -13.93
N ALA A 70 16.28 -28.72 -13.95
CA ALA A 70 17.15 -28.45 -12.82
C ALA A 70 17.26 -26.92 -12.56
N VAL A 71 17.40 -26.12 -13.60
CA VAL A 71 17.40 -24.64 -13.49
C VAL A 71 16.06 -24.15 -12.95
N TYR A 72 14.95 -24.64 -13.49
CA TYR A 72 13.61 -24.26 -13.06
C TYR A 72 13.35 -24.64 -11.59
N ARG A 73 13.73 -25.84 -11.19
CA ARG A 73 13.64 -26.29 -9.77
C ARG A 73 14.42 -25.35 -8.84
N ASN A 74 15.64 -24.97 -9.24
CA ASN A 74 16.47 -24.07 -8.42
C ASN A 74 15.85 -22.67 -8.33
N HIS A 75 15.25 -22.19 -9.41
CA HIS A 75 14.50 -20.92 -9.41
C HIS A 75 13.30 -20.98 -8.46
N LEU A 76 12.49 -22.04 -8.53
CA LEU A 76 11.36 -22.23 -7.62
C LEU A 76 11.80 -22.34 -6.15
N ALA A 77 12.90 -23.03 -5.88
CA ALA A 77 13.45 -23.09 -4.53
C ALA A 77 13.85 -21.69 -4.01
N GLY A 78 14.44 -20.86 -4.86
CA GLY A 78 14.73 -19.45 -4.54
C GLY A 78 13.47 -18.64 -4.25
N LEU A 79 12.42 -18.79 -5.06
CA LEU A 79 11.14 -18.12 -4.84
C LEU A 79 10.49 -18.53 -3.52
N VAL A 80 10.44 -19.82 -3.22
CA VAL A 80 9.89 -20.34 -1.95
C VAL A 80 10.65 -19.79 -0.76
N ASN A 81 11.99 -19.74 -0.82
CA ASN A 81 12.79 -19.13 0.25
C ASN A 81 12.50 -17.63 0.42
N SER A 82 12.39 -16.90 -0.67
CA SER A 82 12.03 -15.47 -0.63
C SER A 82 10.65 -15.25 -0.03
N GLN A 83 9.63 -16.03 -0.44
CA GLN A 83 8.29 -15.97 0.13
C GLN A 83 8.27 -16.29 1.63
N GLN A 84 9.07 -17.26 2.06
CA GLN A 84 9.18 -17.59 3.49
C GLN A 84 9.78 -16.47 4.31
N GLN A 85 10.78 -15.76 3.77
CA GLN A 85 11.37 -14.58 4.40
C GLN A 85 10.36 -13.44 4.48
N GLU A 86 9.62 -13.19 3.39
CA GLU A 86 8.57 -12.17 3.37
C GLU A 86 7.47 -12.48 4.40
N MET A 87 7.01 -13.72 4.49
CA MET A 87 6.04 -14.15 5.48
C MET A 87 6.52 -13.88 6.92
N THR A 88 7.79 -14.16 7.20
CA THR A 88 8.39 -13.89 8.52
C THR A 88 8.42 -12.40 8.82
N ASN A 89 8.81 -11.58 7.83
CA ASN A 89 8.84 -10.12 7.96
C ASN A 89 7.44 -9.54 8.16
N LEU A 90 6.44 -10.01 7.41
CA LEU A 90 5.05 -9.58 7.55
C LEU A 90 4.49 -9.92 8.93
N ASN A 91 4.76 -11.11 9.45
CA ASN A 91 4.34 -11.49 10.79
C ASN A 91 4.96 -10.59 11.87
N SER A 92 6.25 -10.26 11.75
CA SER A 92 6.91 -9.30 12.64
C SER A 92 6.29 -7.91 12.56
N GLN A 93 5.95 -7.44 11.34
CA GLN A 93 5.27 -6.14 11.16
C GLN A 93 3.87 -6.15 11.78
N ILE A 94 3.11 -7.26 11.64
CA ILE A 94 1.78 -7.40 12.25
C ILE A 94 1.85 -7.28 13.78
N GLU A 95 2.81 -7.94 14.42
CA GLU A 95 2.99 -7.82 15.88
C GLU A 95 3.39 -6.39 16.28
N THR A 96 4.31 -5.75 15.56
CA THR A 96 4.69 -4.35 15.81
C THR A 96 3.51 -3.39 15.68
N ILE A 97 2.67 -3.57 14.65
CA ILE A 97 1.45 -2.78 14.45
C ILE A 97 0.48 -3.01 15.59
N LYS A 98 0.29 -4.25 16.03
CA LYS A 98 -0.59 -4.60 17.14
C LYS A 98 -0.16 -3.92 18.44
N ASP A 99 1.13 -3.98 18.79
CA ASP A 99 1.69 -3.32 19.96
C ASP A 99 1.52 -1.80 19.89
N THR A 100 1.79 -1.22 18.72
CA THR A 100 1.58 0.20 18.48
C THR A 100 0.12 0.61 18.67
N ARG A 101 -0.83 -0.16 18.12
CA ARG A 101 -2.27 0.10 18.27
C ARG A 101 -2.72 0.01 19.73
N GLN A 102 -2.22 -0.96 20.49
CA GLN A 102 -2.52 -1.12 21.90
C GLN A 102 -2.05 0.09 22.74
N GLY A 103 -1.00 0.79 22.32
CA GLY A 103 -0.55 2.02 22.96
C GLY A 103 -1.25 3.28 22.44
N VAL A 104 -1.38 3.43 21.13
CA VAL A 104 -1.89 4.66 20.49
C VAL A 104 -3.39 4.85 20.68
N VAL A 105 -4.19 3.78 20.61
CA VAL A 105 -5.66 3.90 20.73
C VAL A 105 -6.07 4.45 22.12
N PRO A 106 -5.59 3.92 23.26
CA PRO A 106 -5.87 4.52 24.56
C PRO A 106 -5.37 5.95 24.69
N LEU A 107 -4.20 6.27 24.09
CA LEU A 107 -3.68 7.63 24.05
C LEU A 107 -4.65 8.59 23.34
N MET A 108 -5.19 8.20 22.18
CA MET A 108 -6.17 9.01 21.43
C MET A 108 -7.41 9.30 22.27
N TYR A 109 -7.97 8.30 22.99
CA TYR A 109 -9.09 8.53 23.92
C TYR A 109 -8.73 9.48 25.04
N LYS A 110 -7.53 9.34 25.63
CA LYS A 110 -7.04 10.28 26.65
C LYS A 110 -6.89 11.69 26.09
N MET A 111 -6.42 11.84 24.87
CA MET A 111 -6.33 13.14 24.19
C MET A 111 -7.71 13.75 23.98
N LEU A 112 -8.70 12.98 23.52
CA LEU A 112 -10.09 13.46 23.36
C LEU A 112 -10.68 13.93 24.69
N SER A 113 -10.53 13.14 25.76
CA SER A 113 -10.97 13.56 27.10
C SER A 113 -10.27 14.85 27.57
N GLY A 114 -8.96 14.98 27.27
CA GLY A 114 -8.22 16.21 27.58
C GLY A 114 -8.73 17.42 26.77
N LEU A 115 -9.08 17.22 25.51
CA LEU A 115 -9.65 18.25 24.64
C LEU A 115 -11.02 18.69 25.13
N THR A 116 -11.89 17.75 25.54
CA THR A 116 -13.20 18.03 26.11
C THR A 116 -13.07 18.89 27.37
N LEU A 117 -12.21 18.47 28.30
CA LEU A 117 -11.96 19.21 29.54
C LEU A 117 -11.41 20.63 29.28
N LEU A 118 -10.52 20.77 28.29
CA LEU A 118 -9.98 22.07 27.90
C LEU A 118 -11.08 22.99 27.39
N VAL A 119 -12.01 22.48 26.56
CA VAL A 119 -13.12 23.28 26.02
C VAL A 119 -14.14 23.65 27.10
N GLU A 120 -14.45 22.74 28.02
CA GLU A 120 -15.37 22.99 29.14
C GLU A 120 -14.87 24.03 30.15
N GLN A 121 -13.56 24.05 30.39
CA GLN A 121 -12.94 24.98 31.34
C GLN A 121 -12.52 26.32 30.74
N ASP A 122 -12.67 26.48 29.43
CA ASP A 122 -12.23 27.66 28.69
C ASP A 122 -13.34 28.74 28.64
N LYS A 123 -12.95 29.90 28.14
CA LYS A 123 -13.89 30.96 27.79
C LYS A 123 -14.83 30.52 26.66
N PRO A 124 -16.05 31.07 26.55
CA PRO A 124 -17.04 30.68 25.56
C PRO A 124 -16.69 31.18 24.14
N ILE A 125 -15.47 30.92 23.69
CA ILE A 125 -15.02 31.21 22.33
C ILE A 125 -15.52 30.10 21.41
N LYS A 126 -16.46 30.40 20.51
CA LYS A 126 -16.99 29.44 19.52
C LYS A 126 -17.33 28.06 20.10
N ILE A 127 -17.98 28.05 21.27
CA ILE A 127 -18.20 26.84 22.06
C ILE A 127 -18.91 25.73 21.27
N SER A 128 -19.93 26.09 20.50
CA SER A 128 -20.71 25.14 19.71
C SER A 128 -19.87 24.46 18.63
N GLU A 129 -19.05 25.21 17.90
CA GLU A 129 -18.18 24.67 16.86
C GLU A 129 -17.08 23.76 17.43
N ARG A 130 -16.58 24.10 18.62
CA ARG A 130 -15.55 23.33 19.35
C ARG A 130 -16.15 22.01 19.86
N GLN A 131 -17.34 22.04 20.43
CA GLN A 131 -18.06 20.85 20.89
C GLN A 131 -18.40 19.92 19.73
N GLN A 132 -18.93 20.44 18.61
CA GLN A 132 -19.20 19.65 17.42
C GLN A 132 -17.96 19.02 16.83
N ARG A 133 -16.80 19.69 16.93
CA ARG A 133 -15.53 19.12 16.49
C ARG A 133 -15.14 17.91 17.33
N ILE A 134 -15.26 17.99 18.64
CA ILE A 134 -14.98 16.88 19.57
C ILE A 134 -15.93 15.71 19.29
N GLU A 135 -17.21 15.97 19.18
CA GLU A 135 -18.23 14.94 18.87
C GLU A 135 -17.92 14.20 17.55
N LYS A 136 -17.55 14.95 16.50
CA LYS A 136 -17.13 14.35 15.22
C LYS A 136 -15.88 13.47 15.37
N LEU A 137 -14.93 13.86 16.22
CA LEU A 137 -13.73 13.08 16.49
C LEU A 137 -14.07 11.81 17.28
N GLU A 138 -14.95 11.89 18.28
CA GLU A 138 -15.42 10.74 19.05
C GLU A 138 -16.14 9.72 18.16
N HIS A 139 -17.03 10.16 17.30
CA HIS A 139 -17.68 9.30 16.31
C HIS A 139 -16.67 8.66 15.34
N MET A 140 -15.64 9.38 14.95
CA MET A 140 -14.61 8.85 14.06
C MET A 140 -13.79 7.72 14.72
N MET A 141 -13.63 7.72 16.04
CA MET A 141 -12.86 6.70 16.75
C MET A 141 -13.38 5.28 16.52
N THR A 142 -14.69 5.11 16.42
CA THR A 142 -15.35 3.80 16.24
C THR A 142 -15.46 3.37 14.77
N ARG A 143 -15.10 4.23 13.82
CA ARG A 143 -15.19 3.92 12.38
C ARG A 143 -14.06 2.98 11.95
N ALA A 144 -14.41 1.90 11.27
CA ALA A 144 -13.47 0.91 10.75
C ALA A 144 -12.83 1.34 9.40
N ASP A 145 -13.50 2.22 8.65
CA ASP A 145 -13.05 2.73 7.36
C ASP A 145 -12.00 3.86 7.46
N VAL A 146 -11.66 4.30 8.67
CA VAL A 146 -10.65 5.32 8.94
C VAL A 146 -9.47 4.68 9.66
N SER A 147 -8.25 4.85 9.12
CA SER A 147 -7.04 4.33 9.73
C SER A 147 -6.72 5.03 11.06
N ASP A 148 -6.04 4.32 11.99
CA ASP A 148 -5.64 4.90 13.28
C ASP A 148 -4.68 6.10 13.11
N ALA A 149 -3.84 6.09 12.09
CA ALA A 149 -2.97 7.21 11.75
C ALA A 149 -3.77 8.47 11.38
N GLU A 150 -4.85 8.32 10.59
CA GLU A 150 -5.72 9.43 10.23
C GLU A 150 -6.53 9.93 11.44
N LYS A 151 -7.03 9.03 12.30
CA LYS A 151 -7.68 9.41 13.56
C LYS A 151 -6.75 10.25 14.43
N TYR A 152 -5.52 9.79 14.62
CA TYR A 152 -4.51 10.51 15.40
C TYR A 152 -4.19 11.89 14.79
N ARG A 153 -4.00 11.96 13.48
CA ARG A 153 -3.76 13.21 12.76
C ARG A 153 -4.90 14.22 12.98
N ARG A 154 -6.16 13.79 12.89
CA ARG A 154 -7.33 14.65 13.12
C ARG A 154 -7.42 15.17 14.55
N ILE A 155 -7.05 14.35 15.52
CA ILE A 155 -6.99 14.78 16.92
C ILE A 155 -5.91 15.85 17.10
N LEU A 156 -4.72 15.66 16.52
CA LEU A 156 -3.66 16.67 16.55
C LEU A 156 -4.06 17.98 15.87
N GLU A 157 -4.77 17.92 14.74
CA GLU A 157 -5.34 19.11 14.09
C GLU A 157 -6.29 19.86 15.02
N ALA A 158 -7.14 19.15 15.77
CA ALA A 158 -8.04 19.78 16.73
C ALA A 158 -7.25 20.48 17.84
N TYR A 159 -6.19 19.89 18.38
CA TYR A 159 -5.30 20.56 19.32
C TYR A 159 -4.62 21.77 18.73
N GLN A 160 -4.18 21.71 17.48
CA GLN A 160 -3.59 22.86 16.80
C GLN A 160 -4.58 24.03 16.68
N ILE A 161 -5.85 23.74 16.36
CA ILE A 161 -6.91 24.77 16.32
C ILE A 161 -7.13 25.37 17.73
N GLU A 162 -7.10 24.55 18.77
CA GLU A 162 -7.20 25.04 20.14
C GLU A 162 -6.01 25.94 20.54
N MET A 163 -4.81 25.61 20.09
CA MET A 163 -3.65 26.50 20.25
C MET A 163 -3.84 27.83 19.51
N ASP A 164 -4.40 27.77 18.31
CA ASP A 164 -4.69 28.97 17.50
C ASP A 164 -5.69 29.89 18.20
N TYR A 165 -6.71 29.34 18.85
CA TYR A 165 -7.61 30.14 19.69
C TYR A 165 -6.87 30.82 20.86
N GLY A 166 -5.77 30.27 21.32
CA GLY A 166 -4.95 30.85 22.39
C GLY A 166 -4.06 32.03 21.95
N THR A 167 -3.78 32.16 20.65
CA THR A 167 -2.75 33.08 20.13
C THR A 167 -3.25 34.06 19.09
N LYS A 168 -4.33 33.76 18.39
CA LYS A 168 -4.80 34.54 17.24
C LYS A 168 -5.88 35.54 17.66
N LEU A 169 -5.92 36.65 16.91
CA LEU A 169 -7.06 37.57 16.89
C LEU A 169 -8.12 37.03 15.94
N GLY A 170 -9.35 36.92 16.39
CA GLY A 170 -10.46 36.45 15.56
C GLY A 170 -11.79 37.13 15.91
N THR A 171 -12.69 37.13 14.93
CA THR A 171 -14.07 37.61 15.07
C THR A 171 -15.06 36.57 14.61
N TYR A 172 -16.23 36.56 15.20
CA TYR A 172 -17.40 35.76 14.80
C TYR A 172 -18.67 36.38 15.36
N GLN A 173 -19.83 35.99 14.81
CA GLN A 173 -21.13 36.46 15.31
C GLN A 173 -21.82 35.33 16.07
N THR A 174 -22.44 35.69 17.19
CA THR A 174 -23.25 34.75 17.99
C THR A 174 -24.21 35.54 18.87
N GLN A 175 -25.20 34.83 19.41
CA GLN A 175 -26.07 35.37 20.45
C GLN A 175 -25.39 35.25 21.82
N ILE A 176 -25.50 36.28 22.60
CA ILE A 176 -25.02 36.30 23.98
C ILE A 176 -26.15 36.78 24.90
N THR A 177 -26.14 36.25 26.12
CA THR A 177 -27.03 36.67 27.20
C THR A 177 -26.32 37.74 28.01
N VAL A 178 -26.85 38.93 28.03
CA VAL A 178 -26.33 40.06 28.84
C VAL A 178 -27.14 40.23 30.13
N GLU A 179 -26.93 41.32 30.84
CA GLU A 179 -27.66 41.64 32.06
C GLU A 179 -29.17 41.53 31.86
N ASN A 180 -29.92 41.08 32.88
CA ASN A 180 -31.37 40.80 32.85
C ASN A 180 -31.86 39.70 31.91
N ASP A 181 -31.01 38.75 31.56
CA ASP A 181 -31.32 37.64 30.64
C ASP A 181 -31.76 38.10 29.23
N GLU A 182 -31.34 39.30 28.83
CA GLU A 182 -31.57 39.79 27.47
C GLU A 182 -30.66 39.05 26.49
N LEU A 183 -31.24 38.47 25.45
CA LEU A 183 -30.53 37.78 24.35
C LEU A 183 -30.28 38.79 23.24
N ILE A 184 -29.02 39.02 22.90
CA ILE A 184 -28.64 39.93 21.84
C ILE A 184 -27.74 39.29 20.83
N ASP A 185 -27.88 39.64 19.56
CA ASP A 185 -26.93 39.32 18.51
C ASP A 185 -25.69 40.21 18.64
N ALA A 186 -24.55 39.61 18.75
CA ALA A 186 -23.30 40.35 18.97
C ALA A 186 -22.17 39.87 18.03
N ASP A 187 -21.37 40.86 17.64
CA ASP A 187 -20.05 40.61 17.06
C ASP A 187 -19.07 40.30 18.20
N MET A 188 -18.50 39.11 18.14
CA MET A 188 -17.48 38.72 19.09
C MET A 188 -16.08 39.02 18.57
N LEU A 189 -15.20 39.43 19.48
CA LEU A 189 -13.77 39.53 19.21
C LEU A 189 -12.98 38.84 20.31
N HIS A 190 -12.07 37.96 19.93
CA HIS A 190 -11.13 37.38 20.85
C HIS A 190 -9.69 37.66 20.45
N LEU A 191 -8.86 38.00 21.40
CA LEU A 191 -7.42 38.13 21.26
C LEU A 191 -6.78 37.00 22.09
N GLY A 192 -6.53 35.87 21.43
CA GLY A 192 -6.16 34.65 22.14
C GLY A 192 -7.19 34.30 23.21
N ARG A 193 -6.69 33.77 24.32
CA ARG A 193 -7.48 33.57 25.57
C ARG A 193 -7.34 34.73 26.57
N MET A 194 -6.70 35.83 26.17
CA MET A 194 -6.51 36.98 27.06
C MET A 194 -7.74 37.89 27.12
N SER A 195 -8.32 38.22 25.96
CA SER A 195 -9.45 39.09 25.88
C SER A 195 -10.57 38.48 25.05
N LEU A 196 -11.79 38.48 25.59
CA LEU A 196 -13.01 38.08 24.90
C LEU A 196 -14.03 39.20 25.07
N LEU A 197 -14.40 39.81 23.95
CA LEU A 197 -15.22 40.99 23.85
C LEU A 197 -16.44 40.74 22.97
N ALA A 198 -17.52 41.39 23.27
CA ALA A 198 -18.71 41.41 22.45
C ALA A 198 -19.09 42.83 22.10
N ARG A 199 -19.60 43.03 20.91
CA ARG A 199 -20.11 44.32 20.42
C ARG A 199 -21.51 44.14 19.88
N ARG A 200 -22.44 44.98 20.23
CA ARG A 200 -23.77 45.01 19.60
C ARG A 200 -23.61 45.34 18.11
N LEU A 201 -24.46 44.78 17.25
CA LEU A 201 -24.33 44.95 15.80
C LEU A 201 -24.41 46.43 15.35
N ASP A 202 -25.11 47.24 16.09
CA ASP A 202 -25.20 48.69 15.85
C ASP A 202 -24.00 49.49 16.41
N SER A 203 -23.03 48.80 17.02
CA SER A 203 -21.84 49.35 17.66
C SER A 203 -22.14 50.34 18.82
N SER A 204 -23.32 50.29 19.41
CA SER A 204 -23.73 51.19 20.47
C SER A 204 -23.17 50.79 21.85
N GLN A 205 -22.95 49.51 22.07
CA GLN A 205 -22.52 48.93 23.35
C GLN A 205 -21.47 47.85 23.18
N TYR A 206 -20.58 47.76 24.17
CA TYR A 206 -19.53 46.75 24.22
C TYR A 206 -19.51 46.05 25.58
N TRP A 207 -19.20 44.78 25.58
CA TRP A 207 -19.08 43.95 26.77
C TRP A 207 -17.75 43.22 26.77
N SER A 208 -17.23 42.94 27.98
CA SER A 208 -16.11 42.07 28.20
C SER A 208 -16.56 40.83 28.98
N TRP A 209 -16.02 39.66 28.64
CA TRP A 209 -16.26 38.45 29.39
C TRP A 209 -15.55 38.48 30.74
N ASN A 210 -16.29 38.33 31.81
CA ASN A 210 -15.77 38.22 33.16
C ASN A 210 -15.64 36.74 33.54
N THR A 211 -14.41 36.25 33.61
CA THR A 211 -14.11 34.83 33.92
C THR A 211 -14.41 34.44 35.36
N TYR A 212 -14.52 35.42 36.29
CA TYR A 212 -14.80 35.15 37.71
C TYR A 212 -16.25 34.71 37.94
N ASN A 213 -17.21 35.43 37.35
CA ASN A 213 -18.64 35.16 37.48
C ASN A 213 -19.27 34.51 36.21
N ASN A 214 -18.49 34.26 35.18
CA ASN A 214 -18.93 33.71 33.90
C ASN A 214 -20.09 34.53 33.29
N GLN A 215 -19.97 35.85 33.31
CA GLN A 215 -20.99 36.75 32.78
C GLN A 215 -20.37 37.83 31.90
N TRP A 216 -21.17 38.45 31.06
CA TRP A 216 -20.83 39.60 30.29
C TRP A 216 -20.96 40.88 31.12
N ALA A 217 -19.89 41.68 31.22
CA ALA A 217 -19.87 42.93 31.90
C ALA A 217 -19.87 44.08 30.88
N LEU A 218 -20.80 45.01 31.00
CA LEU A 218 -20.87 46.20 30.15
C LEU A 218 -19.61 47.06 30.35
N LEU A 219 -18.99 47.49 29.26
CA LEU A 219 -17.80 48.35 29.28
C LEU A 219 -18.21 49.83 29.25
N ASP A 220 -17.38 50.63 29.91
CA ASP A 220 -17.53 52.11 29.86
C ASP A 220 -17.25 52.66 28.48
N SER A 221 -17.95 53.75 28.10
CA SER A 221 -17.82 54.40 26.80
C SER A 221 -16.40 54.94 26.51
N SER A 222 -15.56 55.11 27.51
CA SER A 222 -14.16 55.48 27.34
C SER A 222 -13.33 54.50 26.52
N PHE A 223 -13.76 53.21 26.43
CA PHE A 223 -13.09 52.16 25.64
C PHE A 223 -13.56 52.12 24.18
N ASN A 224 -14.63 52.84 23.79
CA ASN A 224 -15.29 52.68 22.49
C ASN A 224 -14.34 52.88 21.30
N ASP A 225 -13.49 53.88 21.32
CA ASP A 225 -12.57 54.18 20.21
C ASP A 225 -11.52 53.09 20.00
N GLU A 226 -10.92 52.60 21.11
CA GLU A 226 -9.93 51.53 21.06
C GLU A 226 -10.58 50.19 20.64
N LEU A 227 -11.80 49.93 21.10
CA LEU A 227 -12.56 48.77 20.73
C LEU A 227 -12.97 48.83 19.23
N ALA A 228 -13.48 49.96 18.75
CA ALA A 228 -13.80 50.14 17.34
C ALA A 228 -12.57 49.91 16.44
N LYS A 229 -11.41 50.42 16.86
CA LYS A 229 -10.14 50.17 16.18
C LYS A 229 -9.76 48.68 16.19
N ALA A 230 -9.93 47.97 17.32
CA ALA A 230 -9.65 46.56 17.41
C ALA A 230 -10.51 45.72 16.47
N TYR A 231 -11.81 45.99 16.37
CA TYR A 231 -12.70 45.37 15.38
C TYR A 231 -12.27 45.65 13.95
N SER A 232 -11.87 46.89 13.64
CA SER A 232 -11.40 47.28 12.30
C SER A 232 -10.12 46.54 11.90
N VAL A 233 -9.18 46.32 12.84
CA VAL A 233 -7.98 45.51 12.65
C VAL A 233 -8.37 44.05 12.45
N ALA A 234 -9.27 43.50 13.28
CA ALA A 234 -9.72 42.12 13.20
C ALA A 234 -10.46 41.81 11.88
N TYR A 235 -11.26 42.77 11.37
CA TYR A 235 -11.89 42.68 10.05
C TYR A 235 -10.94 43.03 8.88
N LYS A 236 -9.64 43.28 9.17
CA LYS A 236 -8.62 43.64 8.16
C LYS A 236 -8.95 44.90 7.37
N GLN A 237 -9.70 45.80 7.95
CA GLN A 237 -10.05 47.12 7.35
C GLN A 237 -8.91 48.10 7.52
N VAL A 238 -8.11 47.98 8.56
CA VAL A 238 -6.93 48.80 8.88
C VAL A 238 -5.70 47.91 9.13
N ALA A 239 -4.53 48.47 8.93
CA ALA A 239 -3.27 47.76 9.21
C ALA A 239 -3.15 47.43 10.72
N PRO A 240 -2.52 46.31 11.08
CA PRO A 240 -2.26 45.98 12.46
C PRO A 240 -1.50 47.07 13.20
N SER A 241 -2.00 47.49 14.35
CA SER A 241 -1.42 48.52 15.20
C SER A 241 -1.50 48.10 16.68
N LEU A 242 -0.87 48.88 17.56
CA LEU A 242 -0.99 48.65 19.00
C LEU A 242 -2.45 48.87 19.44
N LEU A 243 -2.96 47.92 20.21
CA LEU A 243 -4.32 47.91 20.75
C LEU A 243 -4.28 47.87 22.27
N THR A 244 -5.12 48.68 22.88
CA THR A 244 -5.36 48.66 24.35
C THR A 244 -6.72 48.02 24.58
N LEU A 245 -6.75 46.83 25.10
CA LEU A 245 -7.97 46.03 25.29
C LEU A 245 -8.15 45.63 26.75
N PRO A 246 -9.39 45.56 27.23
CA PRO A 246 -9.67 45.03 28.55
C PRO A 246 -9.35 43.51 28.57
N VAL A 247 -8.74 43.08 29.67
CA VAL A 247 -8.28 41.70 29.83
C VAL A 247 -9.37 40.89 30.56
N SER A 248 -9.78 39.79 29.93
CA SER A 248 -10.75 38.85 30.49
C SER A 248 -10.09 37.80 31.40
N LEU A 249 -9.12 38.17 32.25
CA LEU A 249 -8.46 37.30 33.17
C LEU A 249 -9.00 37.53 34.60
N SER A 250 -9.20 36.46 35.36
CA SER A 250 -9.40 36.59 36.79
C SER A 250 -8.05 36.91 37.45
N LEU A 251 -7.80 38.15 37.81
CA LEU A 251 -6.73 38.46 38.76
C LEU A 251 -7.18 37.85 40.09
N LYS A 252 -6.60 36.71 40.50
CA LYS A 252 -6.57 36.35 41.91
C LYS A 252 -5.73 37.44 42.58
N GLU A 253 -6.37 38.30 43.35
CA GLU A 253 -5.62 39.11 44.30
C GLU A 253 -4.77 38.19 45.12
N VAL A 254 -3.45 38.25 44.96
CA VAL A 254 -2.49 37.64 45.86
C VAL A 254 -2.56 38.48 47.13
N LYS A 255 -3.35 37.99 48.12
CA LYS A 255 -3.31 38.47 49.48
C LYS A 255 -2.04 38.02 50.15
#